data_19a5ca7587dff8b2dd251be973cd13d0
#
_entry.id   19a5ca7587dff8b2dd251be973cd13d0
#
_cell.length_a   1.000
_cell.length_b   1.000
_cell.length_c   1.000
_cell.angle_alpha   90.00
_cell.angle_beta   90.00
_cell.angle_gamma   90.00
#
_symmetry.space_group_name_H-M   'P 1'
#
loop_
_entity.id
_entity.type
_entity.pdbx_description
1 polymer ?
#
loop_
_entity_poly.entity_id
_entity_poly.type
_entity_poly.pdbx_seq_one_letter_code
_entity_poly.pdbx_strand_id
1 'polypeptide(L)'
;MTRRSNGEGSFYQQKDKSWVYQITYGRKADGSPYRKSFKGRTKTICKERRAQWEEEQAHLKAEEEAQAAESARLEALRAKLGHPIESEILFSEAFPQWLDLYKAPPARKPSTYASYLDTYRIHFAEAFGNMPLYQITQDVVQDYYQQKQKNGARADQKKGGLSPKTIHNQHMLLKDLFEYAVKKYKLPGNPALGTTRPAVPTPEMRVLSPSEMQIFIEEVMRETQRVAILTTLFVGFRVGEVLALKISDLNLEKQTLSVNKNLLRVPTAAISPDNPNIQILNYDPKKKTHLIVQNTPKTSTSHREISISDGLCELLVRHLFTLATSTWPNPDGLLFPSKAGTHLDPKSFEIRLTAVSKRCEIRKVNPHALRHTLATRLVEDKVPLNIVQGILGHASIETTRKYLHKNEDIEREAIGTMSNYLHMEQMDAAPKLNGAAPRAKFADVILPTFPQRRNHTV
;
A
#
# COMPACT_ATOMS: atom_id res chain seq x y z
N MET A 1 -18.69 70.26 -37.22
CA MET A 1 -17.82 69.10 -36.84
C MET A 1 -18.67 67.87 -36.72
N THR A 2 -18.62 66.98 -37.68
CA THR A 2 -19.38 65.71 -37.71
C THR A 2 -18.91 64.80 -36.58
N ARG A 3 -19.82 64.34 -35.71
CA ARG A 3 -19.55 63.35 -34.70
C ARG A 3 -19.09 62.07 -35.36
N ARG A 4 -17.85 61.63 -35.04
CA ARG A 4 -17.30 60.33 -35.51
C ARG A 4 -18.18 59.20 -35.04
N SER A 5 -18.36 58.18 -35.89
CA SER A 5 -19.15 56.99 -35.55
C SER A 5 -18.48 56.14 -34.45
N ASN A 6 -19.27 55.43 -33.61
CA ASN A 6 -18.71 54.53 -32.60
C ASN A 6 -17.88 53.42 -33.30
N GLY A 7 -16.59 53.30 -32.90
CA GLY A 7 -15.67 52.33 -33.46
C GLY A 7 -14.53 52.96 -34.33
N GLU A 8 -14.66 54.20 -34.75
CA GLU A 8 -13.54 54.96 -35.38
C GLU A 8 -12.56 55.40 -34.30
N GLY A 9 -11.40 54.80 -34.29
CA GLY A 9 -10.30 55.17 -33.38
C GLY A 9 -9.72 56.51 -33.74
N SER A 10 -8.94 57.06 -32.84
CA SER A 10 -8.21 58.30 -33.01
C SER A 10 -6.70 58.05 -33.07
N PHE A 11 -6.00 58.81 -33.98
CA PHE A 11 -4.58 58.85 -34.02
C PHE A 11 -4.05 60.09 -33.26
N TYR A 12 -3.03 59.86 -32.46
CA TYR A 12 -2.24 60.93 -31.89
C TYR A 12 -0.75 60.57 -31.91
N GLN A 13 0.11 61.60 -31.93
CA GLN A 13 1.54 61.40 -31.91
C GLN A 13 2.09 61.68 -30.51
N GLN A 14 2.94 60.79 -30.03
CA GLN A 14 3.62 60.96 -28.74
C GLN A 14 4.84 61.85 -28.85
N LYS A 15 5.38 62.28 -27.75
CA LYS A 15 6.59 63.16 -27.69
C LYS A 15 7.82 62.52 -28.37
N ASP A 16 7.87 61.19 -28.39
CA ASP A 16 8.93 60.38 -29.06
C ASP A 16 8.71 60.25 -30.59
N LYS A 17 7.80 61.06 -31.17
CA LYS A 17 7.40 61.00 -32.59
C LYS A 17 6.73 59.69 -33.05
N SER A 18 6.44 58.73 -32.12
CA SER A 18 5.66 57.54 -32.46
C SER A 18 4.18 57.88 -32.58
N TRP A 19 3.50 57.11 -33.44
CA TRP A 19 2.07 57.19 -33.61
C TRP A 19 1.34 56.19 -32.69
N VAL A 20 0.23 56.59 -32.16
CA VAL A 20 -0.69 55.73 -31.39
C VAL A 20 -2.07 55.80 -32.01
N TYR A 21 -2.64 54.63 -32.31
CA TYR A 21 -4.02 54.50 -32.74
C TYR A 21 -4.82 53.90 -31.60
N GLN A 22 -5.80 54.62 -31.06
CA GLN A 22 -6.63 54.20 -29.96
C GLN A 22 -8.05 53.95 -30.40
N ILE A 23 -8.60 52.81 -30.04
CA ILE A 23 -9.97 52.41 -30.28
C ILE A 23 -10.69 52.16 -28.95
N THR A 24 -12.00 52.32 -28.97
CA THR A 24 -12.90 51.89 -27.88
C THR A 24 -13.67 50.69 -28.38
N TYR A 25 -13.57 49.56 -27.64
CA TYR A 25 -14.14 48.27 -28.09
C TYR A 25 -15.12 47.63 -27.08
N GLY A 26 -15.59 48.36 -26.12
CA GLY A 26 -16.56 47.91 -25.13
C GLY A 26 -16.65 48.85 -23.93
N ARG A 27 -17.44 48.45 -22.92
CA ARG A 27 -17.53 49.18 -21.62
C ARG A 27 -17.28 48.24 -20.47
N LYS A 28 -16.64 48.75 -19.45
CA LYS A 28 -16.46 48.06 -18.18
C LYS A 28 -17.75 48.06 -17.37
N ALA A 29 -17.79 47.25 -16.29
CA ALA A 29 -18.93 47.18 -15.38
C ALA A 29 -19.28 48.56 -14.73
N ASP A 30 -18.31 49.44 -14.61
CA ASP A 30 -18.48 50.83 -14.10
C ASP A 30 -18.96 51.80 -15.18
N GLY A 31 -19.26 51.31 -16.39
CA GLY A 31 -19.70 52.16 -17.53
C GLY A 31 -18.56 52.82 -18.30
N SER A 32 -17.33 52.80 -17.82
CA SER A 32 -16.18 53.40 -18.51
C SER A 32 -15.79 52.62 -19.75
N PRO A 33 -15.31 53.29 -20.83
CA PRO A 33 -14.95 52.61 -22.06
C PRO A 33 -13.68 51.78 -21.95
N TYR A 34 -13.72 50.52 -22.50
CA TYR A 34 -12.49 49.81 -22.76
C TYR A 34 -11.77 50.42 -23.96
N ARG A 35 -10.51 50.78 -23.74
CA ARG A 35 -9.66 51.39 -24.79
C ARG A 35 -8.43 50.49 -25.05
N LYS A 36 -8.17 50.19 -26.32
CA LYS A 36 -6.97 49.52 -26.79
C LYS A 36 -6.18 50.47 -27.64
N SER A 37 -4.87 50.51 -27.41
CA SER A 37 -3.95 51.42 -28.10
C SER A 37 -2.93 50.61 -28.85
N PHE A 38 -2.65 50.99 -30.12
CA PHE A 38 -1.71 50.35 -31.00
C PHE A 38 -0.63 51.38 -31.34
N LYS A 39 0.61 51.15 -30.93
CA LYS A 39 1.74 52.04 -31.09
C LYS A 39 2.59 51.62 -32.29
N GLY A 40 3.06 52.53 -33.10
CA GLY A 40 3.92 52.25 -34.27
C GLY A 40 4.71 53.47 -34.74
N ARG A 41 5.74 53.27 -35.53
CA ARG A 41 6.53 54.37 -36.13
C ARG A 41 5.72 55.12 -37.18
N THR A 42 4.77 54.52 -37.82
CA THR A 42 3.87 55.13 -38.79
C THR A 42 2.42 54.76 -38.49
N LYS A 43 1.49 55.56 -39.05
CA LYS A 43 0.03 55.27 -38.95
C LYS A 43 -0.34 53.95 -39.58
N THR A 44 0.37 53.48 -40.61
CA THR A 44 0.16 52.20 -41.29
C THR A 44 0.47 51.06 -40.34
N ILE A 45 1.58 51.05 -39.65
CA ILE A 45 1.95 50.04 -38.66
C ILE A 45 0.92 49.97 -37.52
N CYS A 46 0.36 51.08 -37.11
CA CYS A 46 -0.69 51.07 -36.06
C CYS A 46 -1.96 50.42 -36.60
N LYS A 47 -2.33 50.61 -37.87
CA LYS A 47 -3.48 49.94 -38.48
C LYS A 47 -3.25 48.45 -38.67
N GLU A 48 -2.08 48.06 -39.11
CA GLU A 48 -1.70 46.63 -39.24
C GLU A 48 -1.79 45.91 -37.89
N ARG A 49 -1.24 46.49 -36.85
CA ARG A 49 -1.33 45.93 -35.49
C ARG A 49 -2.76 45.85 -34.97
N ARG A 50 -3.62 46.81 -35.36
CA ARG A 50 -5.05 46.73 -35.08
C ARG A 50 -5.67 45.56 -35.83
N ALA A 51 -5.46 45.42 -37.11
CA ALA A 51 -5.99 44.35 -37.93
C ALA A 51 -5.59 42.95 -37.38
N GLN A 52 -4.30 42.77 -37.03
CA GLN A 52 -3.83 41.54 -36.41
C GLN A 52 -4.55 41.25 -35.08
N TRP A 53 -4.73 42.25 -34.23
CA TRP A 53 -5.45 42.10 -32.98
C TRP A 53 -6.93 41.79 -33.19
N GLU A 54 -7.60 42.39 -34.16
CA GLU A 54 -8.99 42.12 -34.52
C GLU A 54 -9.18 40.71 -35.04
N GLU A 55 -8.23 40.21 -35.83
CA GLU A 55 -8.19 38.82 -36.34
C GLU A 55 -7.99 37.83 -35.18
N GLU A 56 -7.07 38.12 -34.27
CA GLU A 56 -6.83 37.30 -33.05
C GLU A 56 -8.10 37.25 -32.16
N GLN A 57 -8.78 38.40 -31.96
CA GLN A 57 -10.03 38.44 -31.17
C GLN A 57 -11.17 37.69 -31.87
N ALA A 58 -11.24 37.77 -33.19
CA ALA A 58 -12.24 37.04 -33.97
C ALA A 58 -11.98 35.50 -33.88
N HIS A 59 -10.73 35.09 -33.92
CA HIS A 59 -10.35 33.68 -33.76
C HIS A 59 -10.71 33.15 -32.36
N LEU A 60 -10.33 33.87 -31.29
CA LEU A 60 -10.67 33.51 -29.92
C LEU A 60 -12.19 33.42 -29.70
N LYS A 61 -12.92 34.37 -30.24
CA LYS A 61 -14.40 34.35 -30.15
C LYS A 61 -15.02 33.16 -30.91
N ALA A 62 -14.48 32.85 -32.08
CA ALA A 62 -14.93 31.69 -32.85
C ALA A 62 -14.63 30.36 -32.12
N GLU A 63 -13.48 30.26 -31.44
CA GLU A 63 -13.13 29.11 -30.62
C GLU A 63 -14.07 28.98 -29.40
N GLU A 64 -14.37 30.08 -28.71
CA GLU A 64 -15.33 30.09 -27.57
C GLU A 64 -16.75 29.68 -28.01
N GLU A 65 -17.22 30.21 -29.16
CA GLU A 65 -18.53 29.85 -29.73
C GLU A 65 -18.55 28.38 -30.18
N ALA A 66 -17.47 27.86 -30.77
CA ALA A 66 -17.40 26.46 -31.15
C ALA A 66 -17.38 25.53 -29.92
N GLN A 67 -16.65 25.89 -28.86
CA GLN A 67 -16.66 25.14 -27.60
C GLN A 67 -18.03 25.16 -26.92
N ALA A 68 -18.70 26.31 -26.92
CA ALA A 68 -20.06 26.44 -26.37
C ALA A 68 -21.07 25.60 -27.15
N ALA A 69 -20.99 25.60 -28.48
CA ALA A 69 -21.85 24.79 -29.33
C ALA A 69 -21.64 23.29 -29.16
N GLU A 70 -20.39 22.86 -29.04
CA GLU A 70 -20.04 21.46 -28.75
C GLU A 70 -20.55 21.03 -27.38
N SER A 71 -20.36 21.88 -26.34
CA SER A 71 -20.89 21.62 -24.99
C SER A 71 -22.42 21.48 -25.00
N ALA A 72 -23.13 22.36 -25.67
CA ALA A 72 -24.61 22.29 -25.80
C ALA A 72 -25.04 21.01 -26.55
N ARG A 73 -24.31 20.61 -27.60
CA ARG A 73 -24.56 19.36 -28.33
C ARG A 73 -24.40 18.15 -27.44
N LEU A 74 -23.30 18.09 -26.64
CA LEU A 74 -23.06 17.01 -25.71
C LEU A 74 -24.11 16.96 -24.59
N GLU A 75 -24.56 18.09 -24.08
CA GLU A 75 -25.68 18.15 -23.12
C GLU A 75 -26.98 17.62 -23.68
N ALA A 76 -27.34 18.02 -24.89
CA ALA A 76 -28.51 17.50 -25.57
C ALA A 76 -28.45 16.00 -25.83
N LEU A 77 -27.26 15.48 -26.15
CA LEU A 77 -27.03 14.05 -26.33
C LEU A 77 -27.13 13.31 -25.01
N ARG A 78 -26.55 13.84 -23.92
CA ARG A 78 -26.67 13.29 -22.56
C ARG A 78 -28.13 13.21 -22.10
N ALA A 79 -28.92 14.28 -22.35
CA ALA A 79 -30.33 14.29 -22.03
C ALA A 79 -31.12 13.21 -22.79
N LYS A 80 -30.75 12.94 -24.05
CA LYS A 80 -31.35 11.90 -24.88
C LYS A 80 -30.95 10.48 -24.47
N LEU A 81 -29.69 10.27 -24.08
CA LEU A 81 -29.15 8.96 -23.70
C LEU A 81 -29.43 8.61 -22.23
N GLY A 82 -29.69 9.60 -21.37
CA GLY A 82 -29.87 9.42 -19.94
C GLY A 82 -28.55 9.18 -19.17
N HIS A 83 -27.40 9.21 -19.85
CA HIS A 83 -26.06 9.07 -19.26
C HIS A 83 -25.01 9.84 -20.09
N PRO A 84 -23.82 10.19 -19.51
CA PRO A 84 -22.72 10.79 -20.24
C PRO A 84 -22.16 9.85 -21.32
N ILE A 85 -21.91 10.38 -22.53
CA ILE A 85 -21.36 9.58 -23.63
C ILE A 85 -19.95 9.03 -23.29
N GLU A 86 -19.17 9.75 -22.49
CA GLU A 86 -17.86 9.33 -22.04
C GLU A 86 -17.92 8.06 -21.18
N SER A 87 -19.10 7.75 -20.59
CA SER A 87 -19.33 6.56 -19.76
C SER A 87 -19.73 5.31 -20.54
N GLU A 88 -19.86 5.41 -21.88
CA GLU A 88 -20.09 4.26 -22.77
C GLU A 88 -18.83 3.37 -22.94
N ILE A 89 -17.67 3.86 -22.54
CA ILE A 89 -16.42 3.06 -22.55
C ILE A 89 -16.63 1.73 -21.81
N LEU A 90 -16.16 0.65 -22.39
CA LEU A 90 -16.23 -0.67 -21.76
C LEU A 90 -15.27 -0.78 -20.57
N PHE A 91 -15.67 -1.55 -19.56
CA PHE A 91 -14.79 -1.83 -18.42
C PHE A 91 -13.47 -2.47 -18.86
N SER A 92 -13.49 -3.34 -19.88
CA SER A 92 -12.30 -3.97 -20.46
C SER A 92 -11.31 -2.99 -21.07
N GLU A 93 -11.74 -1.80 -21.42
CA GLU A 93 -10.89 -0.72 -21.94
C GLU A 93 -10.47 0.23 -20.82
N ALA A 94 -11.41 0.63 -19.98
CA ALA A 94 -11.16 1.60 -18.91
C ALA A 94 -10.23 1.07 -17.83
N PHE A 95 -10.35 -0.20 -17.43
CA PHE A 95 -9.56 -0.79 -16.36
C PHE A 95 -8.06 -0.88 -16.71
N PRO A 96 -7.65 -1.46 -17.86
CA PRO A 96 -6.24 -1.49 -18.24
C PRO A 96 -5.65 -0.08 -18.40
N GLN A 97 -6.34 0.84 -19.06
CA GLN A 97 -5.87 2.22 -19.23
C GLN A 97 -5.59 2.90 -17.88
N TRP A 98 -6.51 2.77 -16.92
CA TRP A 98 -6.33 3.31 -15.58
C TRP A 98 -5.17 2.62 -14.84
N LEU A 99 -5.09 1.30 -14.98
CA LEU A 99 -4.06 0.50 -14.31
C LEU A 99 -2.66 0.90 -14.79
N ASP A 100 -2.48 1.02 -16.11
CA ASP A 100 -1.20 1.38 -16.71
C ASP A 100 -0.81 2.83 -16.38
N LEU A 101 -1.78 3.74 -16.40
CA LEU A 101 -1.51 5.16 -16.18
C LEU A 101 -1.19 5.49 -14.70
N TYR A 102 -1.86 4.83 -13.74
CA TYR A 102 -1.80 5.22 -12.32
C TYR A 102 -1.20 4.16 -11.39
N LYS A 103 -1.09 2.92 -11.83
CA LYS A 103 -0.66 1.81 -10.98
C LYS A 103 0.57 1.06 -11.52
N ALA A 104 0.99 1.34 -12.74
CA ALA A 104 2.22 0.75 -13.28
C ALA A 104 3.45 1.19 -12.47
N PRO A 105 4.51 0.35 -12.43
CA PRO A 105 5.77 0.78 -11.85
C PRO A 105 6.34 2.05 -12.55
N PRO A 106 6.92 3.01 -11.83
CA PRO A 106 7.30 2.96 -10.41
C PRO A 106 6.21 3.39 -9.42
N ALA A 107 5.00 3.80 -9.88
CA ALA A 107 3.92 4.28 -9.02
C ALA A 107 3.49 3.22 -7.98
N ARG A 108 3.49 1.94 -8.37
CA ARG A 108 3.30 0.79 -7.47
C ARG A 108 4.41 -0.23 -7.64
N LYS A 109 4.60 -1.08 -6.62
CA LYS A 109 5.55 -2.19 -6.69
C LYS A 109 5.14 -3.17 -7.79
N PRO A 110 6.09 -3.78 -8.52
CA PRO A 110 5.79 -4.76 -9.57
C PRO A 110 4.84 -5.89 -9.12
N SER A 111 5.03 -6.41 -7.91
CA SER A 111 4.16 -7.45 -7.33
C SER A 111 2.72 -6.98 -7.09
N THR A 112 2.51 -5.72 -6.72
CA THR A 112 1.17 -5.13 -6.53
C THR A 112 0.47 -4.94 -7.87
N TYR A 113 1.17 -4.39 -8.85
CA TYR A 113 0.67 -4.23 -10.21
C TYR A 113 0.27 -5.59 -10.82
N ALA A 114 1.13 -6.59 -10.67
CA ALA A 114 0.83 -7.96 -11.09
C ALA A 114 -0.44 -8.53 -10.43
N SER A 115 -0.60 -8.33 -9.12
CA SER A 115 -1.80 -8.77 -8.40
C SER A 115 -3.08 -8.09 -8.91
N TYR A 116 -3.00 -6.82 -9.34
CA TYR A 116 -4.13 -6.11 -9.94
C TYR A 116 -4.48 -6.66 -11.33
N LEU A 117 -3.46 -6.95 -12.16
CA LEU A 117 -3.64 -7.60 -13.46
C LEU A 117 -4.29 -8.98 -13.31
N ASP A 118 -3.83 -9.79 -12.35
CA ASP A 118 -4.40 -11.11 -12.09
C ASP A 118 -5.85 -11.01 -11.59
N THR A 119 -6.13 -10.03 -10.72
CA THR A 119 -7.50 -9.76 -10.26
C THR A 119 -8.41 -9.40 -11.43
N TYR A 120 -7.96 -8.56 -12.35
CA TYR A 120 -8.70 -8.24 -13.56
C TYR A 120 -8.96 -9.47 -14.42
N ARG A 121 -7.90 -10.21 -14.77
CA ARG A 121 -8.01 -11.36 -15.69
C ARG A 121 -8.89 -12.49 -15.15
N ILE A 122 -8.77 -12.78 -13.85
CA ILE A 122 -9.44 -13.92 -13.22
C ILE A 122 -10.87 -13.58 -12.80
N HIS A 123 -11.13 -12.35 -12.42
CA HIS A 123 -12.38 -11.99 -11.74
C HIS A 123 -13.19 -10.91 -12.43
N PHE A 124 -12.55 -9.83 -12.89
CA PHE A 124 -13.29 -8.66 -13.39
C PHE A 124 -13.61 -8.73 -14.87
N ALA A 125 -12.72 -9.31 -15.69
CA ALA A 125 -12.92 -9.41 -17.13
C ALA A 125 -14.18 -10.22 -17.49
N GLU A 126 -14.45 -11.31 -16.77
CA GLU A 126 -15.67 -12.10 -16.94
C GLU A 126 -16.91 -11.37 -16.44
N ALA A 127 -16.81 -10.70 -15.29
CA ALA A 127 -17.96 -10.10 -14.63
C ALA A 127 -18.40 -8.76 -15.24
N PHE A 128 -17.44 -7.93 -15.63
CA PHE A 128 -17.68 -6.55 -16.02
C PHE A 128 -17.13 -6.19 -17.41
N GLY A 129 -16.24 -7.03 -17.98
CA GLY A 129 -15.45 -6.67 -19.17
C GLY A 129 -16.24 -6.10 -20.32
N ASN A 130 -17.38 -6.71 -20.66
CA ASN A 130 -18.26 -6.31 -21.77
C ASN A 130 -19.31 -5.27 -21.36
N MET A 131 -19.27 -4.76 -20.12
CA MET A 131 -20.23 -3.77 -19.65
C MET A 131 -19.70 -2.36 -19.85
N PRO A 132 -20.46 -1.42 -20.43
CA PRO A 132 -20.17 -0.01 -20.36
C PRO A 132 -20.18 0.46 -18.91
N LEU A 133 -19.30 1.43 -18.57
CA LEU A 133 -19.15 1.86 -17.17
C LEU A 133 -20.45 2.38 -16.55
N TYR A 134 -21.32 3.03 -17.33
CA TYR A 134 -22.61 3.56 -16.83
C TYR A 134 -23.59 2.45 -16.42
N GLN A 135 -23.46 1.23 -16.95
CA GLN A 135 -24.29 0.10 -16.58
C GLN A 135 -23.85 -0.60 -15.31
N ILE A 136 -22.62 -0.34 -14.86
CA ILE A 136 -22.10 -0.93 -13.61
C ILE A 136 -22.63 -0.10 -12.44
N THR A 137 -23.83 -0.45 -11.98
CA THR A 137 -24.50 0.18 -10.84
C THR A 137 -24.04 -0.42 -9.51
N GLN A 138 -24.47 0.18 -8.40
CA GLN A 138 -24.22 -0.35 -7.05
C GLN A 138 -24.76 -1.78 -6.91
N ASP A 139 -25.93 -2.06 -7.45
CA ASP A 139 -26.55 -3.39 -7.38
C ASP A 139 -25.73 -4.42 -8.15
N VAL A 140 -25.23 -4.09 -9.34
CA VAL A 140 -24.35 -4.95 -10.13
C VAL A 140 -23.08 -5.30 -9.36
N VAL A 141 -22.48 -4.33 -8.67
CA VAL A 141 -21.28 -4.56 -7.82
C VAL A 141 -21.65 -5.37 -6.60
N GLN A 142 -22.81 -5.17 -6.00
CA GLN A 142 -23.29 -5.93 -4.84
C GLN A 142 -23.55 -7.40 -5.21
N ASP A 143 -24.20 -7.64 -6.33
CA ASP A 143 -24.47 -9.00 -6.84
C ASP A 143 -23.17 -9.73 -7.15
N TYR A 144 -22.20 -9.04 -7.73
CA TYR A 144 -20.87 -9.58 -7.96
C TYR A 144 -20.23 -10.12 -6.66
N TYR A 145 -20.29 -9.34 -5.55
CA TYR A 145 -19.73 -9.81 -4.28
C TYR A 145 -20.47 -11.03 -3.74
N GLN A 146 -21.80 -11.05 -3.85
CA GLN A 146 -22.61 -12.18 -3.42
C GLN A 146 -22.30 -13.46 -4.22
N GLN A 147 -22.17 -13.33 -5.53
CA GLN A 147 -21.80 -14.44 -6.41
C GLN A 147 -20.41 -14.97 -6.07
N LYS A 148 -19.41 -14.07 -5.91
CA LYS A 148 -18.04 -14.48 -5.57
C LYS A 148 -17.89 -15.04 -4.16
N GLN A 149 -18.81 -14.74 -3.24
CA GLN A 149 -18.91 -15.42 -1.93
C GLN A 149 -19.40 -16.86 -2.04
N LYS A 150 -20.33 -17.13 -2.95
CA LYS A 150 -20.93 -18.45 -3.12
C LYS A 150 -20.05 -19.33 -4.03
N ASN A 151 -19.63 -18.78 -5.15
CA ASN A 151 -18.87 -19.49 -6.17
C ASN A 151 -17.87 -18.54 -6.83
N GLY A 152 -16.60 -18.58 -6.42
CA GLY A 152 -15.51 -17.76 -6.96
C GLY A 152 -14.48 -18.59 -7.69
N ALA A 153 -13.83 -18.03 -8.70
CA ALA A 153 -12.65 -18.62 -9.31
C ALA A 153 -11.47 -18.56 -8.31
N ARG A 154 -11.26 -19.62 -7.57
CA ARG A 154 -10.20 -19.67 -6.55
C ARG A 154 -8.85 -19.99 -7.17
N ALA A 155 -7.81 -19.28 -6.74
CA ALA A 155 -6.43 -19.54 -7.20
C ALA A 155 -5.92 -20.96 -6.86
N ASP A 156 -6.48 -21.59 -5.82
CA ASP A 156 -6.16 -22.98 -5.41
C ASP A 156 -7.01 -24.04 -6.13
N GLN A 157 -7.81 -23.64 -7.12
CA GLN A 157 -8.71 -24.47 -7.93
C GLN A 157 -9.75 -25.29 -7.12
N LYS A 158 -9.92 -24.99 -5.84
CA LYS A 158 -10.93 -25.64 -5.00
C LYS A 158 -12.32 -25.07 -5.27
N LYS A 159 -13.34 -25.91 -5.11
CA LYS A 159 -14.73 -25.48 -5.16
C LYS A 159 -15.05 -24.54 -3.98
N GLY A 160 -15.95 -23.58 -4.20
CA GLY A 160 -16.44 -22.65 -3.18
C GLY A 160 -16.13 -21.19 -3.48
N GLY A 161 -16.60 -20.32 -2.59
CA GLY A 161 -16.47 -18.88 -2.76
C GLY A 161 -15.08 -18.33 -2.40
N LEU A 162 -14.89 -17.05 -2.74
CA LEU A 162 -13.70 -16.31 -2.36
C LEU A 162 -13.75 -15.94 -0.88
N SER A 163 -12.57 -15.79 -0.26
CA SER A 163 -12.49 -15.35 1.13
C SER A 163 -12.98 -13.90 1.28
N PRO A 164 -13.54 -13.53 2.45
CA PRO A 164 -13.92 -12.14 2.74
C PRO A 164 -12.79 -11.15 2.48
N LYS A 165 -11.55 -11.52 2.79
CA LYS A 165 -10.37 -10.70 2.53
C LYS A 165 -10.10 -10.49 1.05
N THR A 166 -10.30 -11.51 0.22
CA THR A 166 -10.14 -11.40 -1.23
C THR A 166 -11.18 -10.44 -1.82
N ILE A 167 -12.44 -10.58 -1.41
CA ILE A 167 -13.54 -9.68 -1.85
C ILE A 167 -13.26 -8.25 -1.38
N HIS A 168 -12.78 -8.07 -0.15
CA HIS A 168 -12.37 -6.75 0.35
C HIS A 168 -11.28 -6.12 -0.53
N ASN A 169 -10.26 -6.88 -0.93
CA ASN A 169 -9.20 -6.37 -1.80
C ASN A 169 -9.74 -6.00 -3.19
N GLN A 170 -10.65 -6.80 -3.75
CA GLN A 170 -11.32 -6.52 -5.02
C GLN A 170 -12.19 -5.27 -4.94
N HIS A 171 -12.94 -5.09 -3.84
CA HIS A 171 -13.70 -3.88 -3.59
C HIS A 171 -12.80 -2.63 -3.56
N MET A 172 -11.67 -2.69 -2.84
CA MET A 172 -10.75 -1.55 -2.79
C MET A 172 -10.23 -1.17 -4.19
N LEU A 173 -10.00 -2.16 -5.04
CA LEU A 173 -9.53 -1.95 -6.40
C LEU A 173 -10.64 -1.35 -7.29
N LEU A 174 -11.88 -1.85 -7.20
CA LEU A 174 -13.05 -1.29 -7.90
C LEU A 174 -13.34 0.13 -7.44
N LYS A 175 -13.32 0.36 -6.12
CA LYS A 175 -13.52 1.71 -5.56
C LYS A 175 -12.53 2.72 -6.14
N ASP A 176 -11.26 2.37 -6.19
CA ASP A 176 -10.18 3.24 -6.68
C ASP A 176 -10.31 3.51 -8.20
N LEU A 177 -10.66 2.48 -8.99
CA LEU A 177 -11.01 2.64 -10.41
C LEU A 177 -12.19 3.59 -10.61
N PHE A 178 -13.29 3.37 -9.88
CA PHE A 178 -14.50 4.17 -10.08
C PHE A 178 -14.36 5.60 -9.54
N GLU A 179 -13.51 5.87 -8.56
CA GLU A 179 -13.14 7.24 -8.18
C GLU A 179 -12.46 7.99 -9.35
N TYR A 180 -11.63 7.30 -10.10
CA TYR A 180 -11.07 7.85 -11.34
C TYR A 180 -12.13 7.99 -12.43
N ALA A 181 -12.98 6.98 -12.61
CA ALA A 181 -14.00 6.95 -13.65
C ALA A 181 -15.05 8.07 -13.48
N VAL A 182 -15.44 8.40 -12.26
CA VAL A 182 -16.33 9.56 -11.97
C VAL A 182 -15.71 10.85 -12.52
N LYS A 183 -14.42 11.06 -12.36
CA LYS A 183 -13.75 12.27 -12.85
C LYS A 183 -13.52 12.24 -14.36
N LYS A 184 -13.05 11.11 -14.88
CA LYS A 184 -12.62 10.97 -16.27
C LYS A 184 -13.79 10.76 -17.23
N TYR A 185 -14.72 9.88 -16.86
CA TYR A 185 -15.82 9.44 -17.71
C TYR A 185 -17.18 9.99 -17.25
N LYS A 186 -17.16 10.98 -16.34
CA LYS A 186 -18.36 11.72 -15.90
C LYS A 186 -19.47 10.83 -15.33
N LEU A 187 -19.14 9.71 -14.70
CA LEU A 187 -20.12 8.90 -14.00
C LEU A 187 -20.82 9.72 -12.90
N PRO A 188 -22.11 9.47 -12.63
CA PRO A 188 -22.87 10.22 -11.61
C PRO A 188 -22.38 9.95 -10.18
N GLY A 189 -21.70 8.83 -9.97
CA GLY A 189 -21.16 8.43 -8.68
C GLY A 189 -20.30 7.17 -8.77
N ASN A 190 -19.67 6.82 -7.67
CA ASN A 190 -18.86 5.61 -7.58
C ASN A 190 -19.73 4.42 -7.14
N PRO A 191 -20.01 3.43 -8.01
CA PRO A 191 -20.92 2.32 -7.71
C PRO A 191 -20.38 1.36 -6.64
N ALA A 192 -19.09 1.41 -6.32
CA ALA A 192 -18.53 0.61 -5.24
C ALA A 192 -18.83 1.21 -3.86
N LEU A 193 -19.17 2.51 -3.76
CA LEU A 193 -19.57 3.13 -2.50
C LEU A 193 -20.96 2.65 -2.09
N GLY A 194 -21.18 2.46 -0.80
CA GLY A 194 -22.47 2.00 -0.26
C GLY A 194 -22.73 0.50 -0.39
N THR A 195 -21.85 -0.28 -1.07
CA THR A 195 -21.97 -1.74 -1.13
C THR A 195 -21.61 -2.38 0.20
N THR A 196 -22.33 -3.44 0.58
CA THR A 196 -22.07 -4.24 1.76
C THR A 196 -21.03 -5.33 1.45
N ARG A 197 -19.97 -5.37 2.22
CA ARG A 197 -18.91 -6.37 2.10
C ARG A 197 -19.02 -7.39 3.23
N PRO A 198 -18.58 -8.66 2.97
CA PRO A 198 -18.48 -9.63 4.04
C PRO A 198 -17.46 -9.16 5.09
N ALA A 199 -17.81 -9.36 6.37
CA ALA A 199 -16.88 -9.07 7.47
C ALA A 199 -15.59 -9.88 7.29
N VAL A 200 -14.46 -9.21 7.38
CA VAL A 200 -13.15 -9.87 7.32
C VAL A 200 -12.76 -10.27 8.74
N PRO A 201 -12.81 -11.57 9.09
CA PRO A 201 -12.34 -12.00 10.39
C PRO A 201 -10.86 -11.67 10.56
N THR A 202 -10.47 -11.22 11.74
CA THR A 202 -9.05 -11.05 12.07
C THR A 202 -8.45 -12.45 12.20
N PRO A 203 -7.52 -12.85 11.31
CA PRO A 203 -6.93 -14.16 11.40
C PRO A 203 -6.06 -14.23 12.66
N GLU A 204 -6.19 -15.32 13.40
CA GLU A 204 -5.27 -15.63 14.47
C GLU A 204 -3.86 -15.83 13.89
N MET A 205 -2.90 -15.12 14.46
CA MET A 205 -1.49 -15.24 14.04
C MET A 205 -0.95 -16.60 14.46
N ARG A 206 -0.37 -17.33 13.51
CA ARG A 206 0.29 -18.60 13.82
C ARG A 206 1.61 -18.32 14.55
N VAL A 207 1.68 -18.72 15.79
CA VAL A 207 2.86 -18.69 16.67
C VAL A 207 3.15 -20.12 17.08
N LEU A 208 4.41 -20.56 17.09
CA LEU A 208 4.81 -21.86 17.60
C LEU A 208 4.85 -21.81 19.14
N SER A 209 4.25 -22.79 19.79
CA SER A 209 4.44 -22.99 21.23
C SER A 209 5.92 -23.37 21.51
N PRO A 210 6.42 -23.26 22.76
CA PRO A 210 7.77 -23.70 23.10
C PRO A 210 8.06 -25.15 22.71
N SER A 211 7.11 -26.06 22.94
CA SER A 211 7.20 -27.48 22.56
C SER A 211 7.21 -27.71 21.05
N GLU A 212 6.30 -27.04 20.31
CA GLU A 212 6.31 -27.08 18.85
C GLU A 212 7.62 -26.51 18.27
N MET A 213 8.17 -25.47 18.87
CA MET A 213 9.41 -24.85 18.42
C MET A 213 10.59 -25.80 18.57
N GLN A 214 10.68 -26.53 19.68
CA GLN A 214 11.73 -27.54 19.91
C GLN A 214 11.66 -28.66 18.86
N ILE A 215 10.50 -29.29 18.68
CA ILE A 215 10.29 -30.34 17.68
C ILE A 215 10.59 -29.83 16.27
N PHE A 216 10.17 -28.59 15.97
CA PHE A 216 10.41 -27.96 14.67
C PHE A 216 11.91 -27.73 14.40
N ILE A 217 12.66 -27.23 15.39
CA ILE A 217 14.11 -27.00 15.27
C ILE A 217 14.85 -28.33 15.06
N GLU A 218 14.52 -29.38 15.81
CA GLU A 218 15.12 -30.70 15.67
C GLU A 218 14.93 -31.26 14.24
N GLU A 219 13.73 -31.12 13.69
CA GLU A 219 13.44 -31.57 12.33
C GLU A 219 14.09 -30.68 11.26
N VAL A 220 14.16 -29.37 11.49
CA VAL A 220 14.85 -28.41 10.60
C VAL A 220 16.35 -28.74 10.49
N MET A 221 16.99 -29.23 11.55
CA MET A 221 18.42 -29.60 11.51
C MET A 221 18.75 -30.67 10.46
N ARG A 222 17.76 -31.44 10.00
CA ARG A 222 17.89 -32.44 8.93
C ARG A 222 17.79 -31.84 7.53
N GLU A 223 17.36 -30.57 7.42
CA GLU A 223 17.13 -29.92 6.14
C GLU A 223 18.42 -29.32 5.54
N THR A 224 18.53 -29.38 4.22
CA THR A 224 19.61 -28.73 3.48
C THR A 224 19.62 -27.21 3.70
N GLN A 225 18.43 -26.60 3.83
CA GLN A 225 18.24 -25.15 4.03
C GLN A 225 18.13 -24.78 5.51
N ARG A 226 18.58 -25.64 6.43
CA ARG A 226 18.43 -25.45 7.88
C ARG A 226 18.89 -24.09 8.37
N VAL A 227 20.05 -23.63 7.89
CA VAL A 227 20.63 -22.37 8.37
C VAL A 227 19.80 -21.18 7.95
N ALA A 228 19.27 -21.14 6.72
CA ALA A 228 18.35 -20.09 6.26
C ALA A 228 17.02 -20.09 7.06
N ILE A 229 16.49 -21.28 7.38
CA ILE A 229 15.27 -21.43 8.19
C ILE A 229 15.49 -20.92 9.61
N LEU A 230 16.59 -21.35 10.26
CA LEU A 230 16.93 -20.92 11.62
C LEU A 230 17.25 -19.42 11.68
N THR A 231 17.95 -18.88 10.68
CA THR A 231 18.18 -17.42 10.59
C THR A 231 16.85 -16.68 10.47
N THR A 232 15.89 -17.20 9.72
CA THR A 232 14.54 -16.61 9.64
C THR A 232 13.82 -16.64 10.99
N LEU A 233 13.94 -17.73 11.75
CA LEU A 233 13.30 -17.88 13.06
C LEU A 233 13.96 -16.98 14.11
N PHE A 234 15.28 -16.97 14.21
CA PHE A 234 16.01 -16.27 15.27
C PHE A 234 16.19 -14.77 15.05
N VAL A 235 16.09 -14.30 13.79
CA VAL A 235 16.24 -12.87 13.46
C VAL A 235 14.90 -12.25 13.03
N GLY A 236 13.92 -13.05 12.64
CA GLY A 236 12.62 -12.58 12.21
C GLY A 236 12.61 -11.92 10.84
N PHE A 237 13.52 -12.28 9.96
CA PHE A 237 13.56 -11.76 8.59
C PHE A 237 12.30 -12.12 7.79
N ARG A 238 11.94 -11.24 6.85
CA ARG A 238 11.01 -11.64 5.79
C ARG A 238 11.71 -12.62 4.85
N VAL A 239 10.95 -13.56 4.27
CA VAL A 239 11.52 -14.59 3.38
C VAL A 239 12.37 -13.98 2.26
N GLY A 240 11.93 -12.89 1.65
CA GLY A 240 12.72 -12.25 0.60
C GLY A 240 13.97 -11.54 1.12
N GLU A 241 14.00 -11.09 2.37
CA GLU A 241 15.17 -10.49 3.00
C GLU A 241 16.25 -11.56 3.24
N VAL A 242 15.88 -12.67 3.88
CA VAL A 242 16.84 -13.75 4.19
C VAL A 242 17.41 -14.40 2.94
N LEU A 243 16.58 -14.61 1.90
CA LEU A 243 17.02 -15.25 0.65
C LEU A 243 17.81 -14.30 -0.29
N ALA A 244 17.83 -13.02 0.00
CA ALA A 244 18.66 -12.03 -0.70
C ALA A 244 20.01 -11.76 -0.02
N LEU A 245 20.27 -12.32 1.17
CA LEU A 245 21.52 -12.09 1.91
C LEU A 245 22.73 -12.63 1.14
N LYS A 246 23.78 -11.81 1.14
CA LYS A 246 25.10 -12.16 0.64
C LYS A 246 26.05 -12.39 1.82
N ILE A 247 27.16 -13.08 1.59
CA ILE A 247 28.24 -13.28 2.59
C ILE A 247 28.75 -11.91 3.08
N SER A 248 28.82 -10.92 2.18
CA SER A 248 29.23 -9.55 2.52
C SER A 248 28.25 -8.80 3.43
N ASP A 249 27.02 -9.27 3.59
CA ASP A 249 26.04 -8.66 4.51
C ASP A 249 26.21 -9.17 5.96
N LEU A 250 27.07 -10.17 6.19
CA LEU A 250 27.42 -10.70 7.50
C LEU A 250 28.73 -10.08 8.00
N ASN A 251 28.69 -9.45 9.16
CA ASN A 251 29.86 -8.97 9.88
C ASN A 251 30.07 -9.83 11.12
N LEU A 252 31.12 -10.69 11.09
CA LEU A 252 31.43 -11.61 12.19
C LEU A 252 32.05 -10.91 13.40
N GLU A 253 32.78 -9.81 13.19
CA GLU A 253 33.41 -9.06 14.29
C GLU A 253 32.34 -8.33 15.13
N LYS A 254 31.38 -7.72 14.47
CA LYS A 254 30.28 -7.03 15.12
C LYS A 254 29.10 -7.95 15.45
N GLN A 255 29.14 -9.19 14.97
CA GLN A 255 28.03 -10.14 15.05
C GLN A 255 26.72 -9.52 14.54
N THR A 256 26.73 -9.00 13.31
CA THR A 256 25.56 -8.33 12.71
C THR A 256 25.26 -8.83 11.30
N LEU A 257 23.99 -8.73 10.92
CA LEU A 257 23.48 -8.94 9.57
C LEU A 257 22.85 -7.66 9.02
N SER A 258 23.32 -7.24 7.85
CA SER A 258 22.79 -6.05 7.15
C SER A 258 21.64 -6.43 6.22
N VAL A 259 20.49 -5.79 6.40
CA VAL A 259 19.30 -5.97 5.55
C VAL A 259 19.15 -4.77 4.62
N ASN A 260 19.41 -4.98 3.34
CA ASN A 260 19.39 -3.93 2.33
C ASN A 260 18.75 -4.36 1.00
N LYS A 261 18.34 -5.62 0.88
CA LYS A 261 17.79 -6.23 -0.34
C LYS A 261 16.57 -7.08 -0.04
N ASN A 262 15.77 -7.32 -1.06
CA ASN A 262 14.62 -8.19 -0.96
C ASN A 262 14.44 -8.99 -2.26
N LEU A 263 14.43 -10.31 -2.16
CA LEU A 263 14.17 -11.21 -3.28
C LEU A 263 12.65 -11.39 -3.47
N LEU A 264 12.18 -11.19 -4.69
CA LEU A 264 10.77 -11.32 -5.05
C LEU A 264 10.61 -12.22 -6.26
N ARG A 265 9.48 -12.93 -6.34
CA ARG A 265 9.01 -13.56 -7.56
C ARG A 265 7.90 -12.68 -8.15
N VAL A 266 8.06 -12.25 -9.40
CA VAL A 266 7.12 -11.37 -10.09
C VAL A 266 6.77 -11.92 -11.47
N PRO A 267 5.55 -11.71 -11.99
CA PRO A 267 5.21 -11.99 -13.38
C PRO A 267 6.05 -11.15 -14.33
N THR A 268 6.40 -11.73 -15.48
CA THR A 268 7.20 -11.06 -16.52
C THR A 268 6.55 -9.75 -16.97
N ALA A 269 5.23 -9.73 -17.12
CA ALA A 269 4.47 -8.55 -17.51
C ALA A 269 4.54 -7.38 -16.50
N ALA A 270 4.99 -7.63 -15.26
CA ALA A 270 5.11 -6.60 -14.22
C ALA A 270 6.54 -6.10 -14.03
N ILE A 271 7.49 -6.56 -14.87
CA ILE A 271 8.89 -6.19 -14.81
C ILE A 271 9.09 -4.98 -15.72
N SER A 272 9.69 -3.92 -15.18
CA SER A 272 10.25 -2.82 -15.95
C SER A 272 11.77 -3.03 -16.02
N PRO A 273 12.31 -3.45 -17.17
CA PRO A 273 13.75 -3.75 -17.32
C PRO A 273 14.65 -2.57 -16.99
N ASP A 274 14.18 -1.35 -17.25
CA ASP A 274 14.93 -0.10 -17.08
C ASP A 274 14.92 0.45 -15.66
N ASN A 275 14.34 -0.28 -14.69
CA ASN A 275 14.30 0.17 -13.30
C ASN A 275 15.65 -0.09 -12.61
N PRO A 276 16.44 0.95 -12.27
CA PRO A 276 17.78 0.79 -11.69
C PRO A 276 17.78 0.14 -10.30
N ASN A 277 16.63 0.09 -9.64
CA ASN A 277 16.48 -0.51 -8.30
C ASN A 277 16.16 -2.01 -8.34
N ILE A 278 16.11 -2.60 -9.53
CA ILE A 278 15.73 -4.01 -9.72
C ILE A 278 16.84 -4.73 -10.49
N GLN A 279 17.33 -5.82 -9.93
CA GLN A 279 18.16 -6.78 -10.66
C GLN A 279 17.29 -7.98 -11.03
N ILE A 280 17.13 -8.24 -12.33
CA ILE A 280 16.40 -9.40 -12.83
C ILE A 280 17.35 -10.60 -12.88
N LEU A 281 16.97 -11.68 -12.21
CA LEU A 281 17.78 -12.89 -12.16
C LEU A 281 17.37 -13.84 -13.30
N ASN A 282 18.32 -14.20 -14.15
CA ASN A 282 18.13 -15.16 -15.28
C ASN A 282 16.88 -14.86 -16.12
N TYR A 283 16.85 -13.64 -16.70
CA TYR A 283 15.73 -13.21 -17.52
C TYR A 283 15.55 -14.13 -18.75
N ASP A 284 14.33 -14.59 -18.92
CA ASP A 284 13.88 -15.38 -20.06
C ASP A 284 12.46 -14.92 -20.45
N PRO A 285 12.26 -14.26 -21.61
CA PRO A 285 10.97 -13.72 -22.00
C PRO A 285 9.87 -14.79 -22.16
N LYS A 286 10.25 -16.06 -22.32
CA LYS A 286 9.31 -17.18 -22.41
C LYS A 286 8.73 -17.60 -21.05
N LYS A 287 9.37 -17.25 -19.96
CA LYS A 287 8.88 -17.57 -18.60
C LYS A 287 7.78 -16.62 -18.19
N LYS A 288 6.77 -17.15 -17.50
CA LYS A 288 5.66 -16.36 -16.95
C LYS A 288 6.06 -15.52 -15.73
N THR A 289 7.10 -15.94 -15.00
CA THR A 289 7.56 -15.27 -13.78
C THR A 289 9.08 -15.31 -13.68
N HIS A 290 9.65 -14.27 -13.06
CA HIS A 290 11.08 -14.15 -12.79
C HIS A 290 11.33 -13.87 -11.31
N LEU A 291 12.52 -14.24 -10.85
CA LEU A 291 13.05 -13.74 -9.59
C LEU A 291 13.74 -12.39 -9.86
N ILE A 292 13.45 -11.44 -9.01
CA ILE A 292 14.12 -10.14 -9.00
C ILE A 292 14.68 -9.87 -7.61
N VAL A 293 15.87 -9.28 -7.55
CA VAL A 293 16.40 -8.66 -6.34
C VAL A 293 16.08 -7.17 -6.42
N GLN A 294 15.28 -6.71 -5.48
CA GLN A 294 15.00 -5.30 -5.31
C GLN A 294 15.97 -4.72 -4.30
N ASN A 295 16.84 -3.83 -4.73
CA ASN A 295 17.60 -2.98 -3.85
C ASN A 295 16.65 -1.95 -3.28
N THR A 296 16.32 -2.06 -2.00
CA THR A 296 15.37 -1.15 -1.37
C THR A 296 16.06 0.09 -0.86
N PRO A 297 15.89 1.23 -1.50
CA PRO A 297 15.91 2.48 -0.78
C PRO A 297 14.60 3.24 -1.01
N LYS A 298 13.58 3.03 -0.21
CA LYS A 298 12.44 3.96 -0.18
C LYS A 298 12.25 4.65 1.15
N THR A 299 12.90 4.17 2.20
CA THR A 299 12.90 4.85 3.51
C THR A 299 14.22 4.53 4.23
N SER A 300 14.72 5.43 5.03
CA SER A 300 15.87 5.22 5.93
C SER A 300 15.70 3.99 6.85
N THR A 301 14.45 3.58 7.10
CA THR A 301 14.10 2.39 7.89
C THR A 301 14.23 1.05 7.16
N SER A 302 14.51 1.07 5.85
CA SER A 302 14.65 -0.16 5.05
C SER A 302 16.04 -0.77 5.12
N HIS A 303 17.05 0.05 5.44
CA HIS A 303 18.40 -0.40 5.76
C HIS A 303 18.51 -0.54 7.27
N ARG A 304 18.71 -1.75 7.74
CA ARG A 304 18.92 -2.01 9.15
C ARG A 304 20.03 -3.04 9.34
N GLU A 305 20.80 -2.85 10.38
CA GLU A 305 21.76 -3.80 10.88
C GLU A 305 21.18 -4.47 12.12
N ILE A 306 21.19 -5.77 12.16
CA ILE A 306 20.58 -6.55 13.23
C ILE A 306 21.67 -7.38 13.90
N SER A 307 21.80 -7.24 15.20
CA SER A 307 22.69 -8.07 16.01
C SER A 307 22.18 -9.52 16.05
N ILE A 308 23.10 -10.47 15.99
CA ILE A 308 22.84 -11.89 16.08
C ILE A 308 23.47 -12.48 17.35
N SER A 309 22.85 -13.52 17.90
CA SER A 309 23.37 -14.20 19.07
C SER A 309 24.62 -15.02 18.73
N ASP A 310 25.45 -15.31 19.76
CA ASP A 310 26.66 -16.14 19.63
C ASP A 310 26.33 -17.49 18.97
N GLY A 311 25.26 -18.15 19.39
CA GLY A 311 24.85 -19.44 18.82
C GLY A 311 24.47 -19.38 17.35
N LEU A 312 23.82 -18.28 16.91
CA LEU A 312 23.51 -18.08 15.48
C LEU A 312 24.79 -17.71 14.71
N CYS A 313 25.67 -16.93 15.30
CA CYS A 313 26.97 -16.60 14.72
C CYS A 313 27.80 -17.86 14.46
N GLU A 314 27.93 -18.75 15.45
CA GLU A 314 28.63 -20.04 15.32
C GLU A 314 27.98 -20.91 14.22
N LEU A 315 26.65 -20.98 14.17
CA LEU A 315 25.93 -21.72 13.11
C LEU A 315 26.25 -21.17 11.72
N LEU A 316 26.32 -19.84 11.57
CA LEU A 316 26.68 -19.19 10.31
C LEU A 316 28.14 -19.43 9.93
N VAL A 317 29.07 -19.38 10.89
CA VAL A 317 30.50 -19.72 10.64
C VAL A 317 30.64 -21.14 10.12
N ARG A 318 30.03 -22.12 10.78
CA ARG A 318 29.99 -23.52 10.32
C ARG A 318 29.37 -23.65 8.92
N HIS A 319 28.35 -22.86 8.64
CA HIS A 319 27.73 -22.82 7.31
C HIS A 319 28.66 -22.27 6.24
N LEU A 320 29.37 -21.16 6.52
CA LEU A 320 30.39 -20.60 5.61
C LEU A 320 31.51 -21.60 5.34
N PHE A 321 31.97 -22.31 6.36
CA PHE A 321 32.95 -23.39 6.17
C PHE A 321 32.40 -24.47 5.24
N THR A 322 31.16 -24.90 5.44
CA THR A 322 30.52 -25.91 4.58
C THR A 322 30.40 -25.40 3.14
N LEU A 323 30.05 -24.11 2.92
CA LEU A 323 30.00 -23.52 1.59
C LEU A 323 31.39 -23.48 0.93
N ALA A 324 32.40 -23.05 1.66
CA ALA A 324 33.76 -22.94 1.16
C ALA A 324 34.40 -24.31 0.78
N THR A 325 33.99 -25.39 1.46
CA THR A 325 34.44 -26.75 1.19
C THR A 325 33.55 -27.53 0.23
N SER A 326 32.38 -26.96 -0.14
CA SER A 326 31.45 -27.58 -1.08
C SER A 326 31.91 -27.40 -2.53
N THR A 327 31.42 -28.27 -3.41
CA THR A 327 31.57 -28.11 -4.87
C THR A 327 30.48 -27.22 -5.50
N TRP A 328 29.64 -26.61 -4.68
CA TRP A 328 28.54 -25.78 -5.17
C TRP A 328 29.09 -24.42 -5.67
N PRO A 329 28.72 -24.02 -6.89
CA PRO A 329 29.07 -22.69 -7.34
C PRO A 329 28.38 -21.63 -6.48
N ASN A 330 29.03 -20.48 -6.27
CA ASN A 330 28.41 -19.33 -5.60
C ASN A 330 28.96 -18.02 -6.19
N PRO A 331 28.74 -17.76 -7.50
CA PRO A 331 29.30 -16.61 -8.17
C PRO A 331 28.78 -15.27 -7.61
N ASP A 332 27.58 -15.25 -7.06
CA ASP A 332 26.96 -14.04 -6.52
C ASP A 332 27.29 -13.78 -5.05
N GLY A 333 28.09 -14.68 -4.42
CA GLY A 333 28.45 -14.58 -3.00
C GLY A 333 27.25 -14.65 -2.06
N LEU A 334 26.24 -15.47 -2.38
CA LEU A 334 25.03 -15.63 -1.58
C LEU A 334 25.34 -16.27 -0.24
N LEU A 335 24.72 -15.82 0.83
CA LEU A 335 24.83 -16.47 2.13
C LEU A 335 24.11 -17.82 2.14
N PHE A 336 22.99 -17.95 1.43
CA PHE A 336 22.19 -19.17 1.31
C PHE A 336 21.94 -19.56 -0.15
N PRO A 337 22.98 -20.02 -0.88
CA PRO A 337 22.81 -20.45 -2.27
C PRO A 337 22.02 -21.76 -2.38
N SER A 338 21.42 -21.97 -3.53
CA SER A 338 20.99 -23.32 -3.95
C SER A 338 22.19 -24.19 -4.30
N LYS A 339 22.00 -25.51 -4.48
CA LYS A 339 23.07 -26.39 -4.97
C LYS A 339 23.62 -26.00 -6.34
N ALA A 340 22.82 -25.29 -7.14
CA ALA A 340 23.23 -24.74 -8.43
C ALA A 340 23.87 -23.34 -8.34
N GLY A 341 24.12 -22.82 -7.15
CA GLY A 341 24.72 -21.50 -6.91
C GLY A 341 23.81 -20.30 -7.14
N THR A 342 22.52 -20.53 -7.29
CA THR A 342 21.52 -19.48 -7.52
C THR A 342 20.75 -19.16 -6.25
N HIS A 343 20.02 -18.05 -6.26
CA HIS A 343 19.10 -17.73 -5.18
C HIS A 343 18.06 -18.83 -4.96
N LEU A 344 17.73 -19.11 -3.71
CA LEU A 344 16.62 -19.99 -3.34
C LEU A 344 15.29 -19.30 -3.71
N ASP A 345 14.40 -20.04 -4.33
CA ASP A 345 13.07 -19.53 -4.66
C ASP A 345 12.20 -19.40 -3.40
N PRO A 346 11.57 -18.23 -3.14
CA PRO A 346 10.71 -18.03 -1.97
C PRO A 346 9.56 -19.02 -1.87
N LYS A 347 9.00 -19.47 -3.02
CA LYS A 347 7.92 -20.46 -3.02
C LYS A 347 8.43 -21.83 -2.64
N SER A 348 9.60 -22.22 -3.13
CA SER A 348 10.24 -23.49 -2.76
C SER A 348 10.59 -23.52 -1.28
N PHE A 349 11.03 -22.37 -0.72
CA PHE A 349 11.29 -22.22 0.72
C PHE A 349 10.02 -22.43 1.55
N GLU A 350 8.88 -21.83 1.13
CA GLU A 350 7.58 -22.01 1.79
C GLU A 350 7.10 -23.50 1.73
N ILE A 351 7.26 -24.15 0.58
CA ILE A 351 6.93 -25.56 0.41
C ILE A 351 7.75 -26.43 1.37
N ARG A 352 9.03 -26.14 1.54
CA ARG A 352 9.92 -26.83 2.47
C ARG A 352 9.45 -26.68 3.91
N LEU A 353 9.13 -25.48 4.36
CA LEU A 353 8.58 -25.23 5.70
C LEU A 353 7.27 -26.01 5.93
N THR A 354 6.42 -26.06 4.91
CA THR A 354 5.18 -26.83 4.98
C THR A 354 5.46 -28.33 5.13
N ALA A 355 6.46 -28.87 4.42
CA ALA A 355 6.86 -30.27 4.55
C ALA A 355 7.45 -30.57 5.94
N VAL A 356 8.30 -29.70 6.48
CA VAL A 356 8.81 -29.80 7.85
C VAL A 356 7.66 -29.83 8.85
N SER A 357 6.72 -28.88 8.77
CA SER A 357 5.56 -28.84 9.67
C SER A 357 4.75 -30.12 9.65
N LYS A 358 4.58 -30.72 8.45
CA LYS A 358 3.84 -31.99 8.30
C LYS A 358 4.57 -33.16 8.99
N ARG A 359 5.91 -33.22 8.89
CA ARG A 359 6.69 -34.27 9.57
C ARG A 359 6.70 -34.11 11.09
N CYS A 360 6.62 -32.87 11.57
CA CYS A 360 6.46 -32.57 12.99
C CYS A 360 5.04 -32.79 13.52
N GLU A 361 4.07 -33.08 12.66
CA GLU A 361 2.64 -33.19 13.00
C GLU A 361 2.05 -31.94 13.65
N ILE A 362 2.63 -30.78 13.31
CA ILE A 362 2.16 -29.48 13.82
C ILE A 362 1.36 -28.71 12.75
N ARG A 363 0.57 -27.74 13.19
CA ARG A 363 -0.11 -26.81 12.29
C ARG A 363 0.90 -26.15 11.36
N LYS A 364 0.54 -26.01 10.06
CA LYS A 364 1.37 -25.44 9.00
C LYS A 364 2.13 -24.18 9.45
N VAL A 365 3.45 -24.19 9.29
CA VAL A 365 4.36 -23.08 9.49
C VAL A 365 4.73 -22.47 8.12
N ASN A 366 4.64 -21.17 8.01
CA ASN A 366 5.12 -20.40 6.87
C ASN A 366 6.18 -19.39 7.35
N PRO A 367 6.92 -18.69 6.45
CA PRO A 367 7.96 -17.76 6.87
C PRO A 367 7.46 -16.64 7.80
N HIS A 368 6.22 -16.19 7.61
CA HIS A 368 5.63 -15.20 8.51
C HIS A 368 5.32 -15.77 9.91
N ALA A 369 4.97 -17.04 10.00
CA ALA A 369 4.77 -17.69 11.30
C ALA A 369 6.06 -17.74 12.12
N LEU A 370 7.22 -17.99 11.50
CA LEU A 370 8.53 -17.95 12.18
C LEU A 370 8.79 -16.55 12.75
N ARG A 371 8.57 -15.53 11.94
CA ARG A 371 8.72 -14.12 12.36
C ARG A 371 7.71 -13.72 13.44
N HIS A 372 6.46 -14.18 13.37
CA HIS A 372 5.46 -13.96 14.39
C HIS A 372 5.85 -14.65 15.70
N THR A 373 6.41 -15.86 15.63
CA THR A 373 6.92 -16.58 16.79
C THR A 373 8.00 -15.78 17.51
N LEU A 374 9.02 -15.31 16.78
CA LEU A 374 10.05 -14.46 17.39
C LEU A 374 9.44 -13.21 18.03
N ALA A 375 8.60 -12.48 17.28
CA ALA A 375 8.01 -11.25 17.77
C ALA A 375 7.19 -11.46 19.07
N THR A 376 6.38 -12.52 19.10
CA THR A 376 5.58 -12.85 20.28
C THR A 376 6.48 -13.22 21.46
N ARG A 377 7.51 -14.07 21.26
CA ARG A 377 8.43 -14.44 22.33
C ARG A 377 9.18 -13.25 22.89
N LEU A 378 9.70 -12.35 22.04
CA LEU A 378 10.36 -11.13 22.52
C LEU A 378 9.44 -10.24 23.35
N VAL A 379 8.13 -10.15 22.97
CA VAL A 379 7.16 -9.38 23.75
C VAL A 379 6.81 -10.09 25.05
N GLU A 380 6.66 -11.41 25.08
CA GLU A 380 6.46 -12.23 26.28
C GLU A 380 7.66 -12.10 27.23
N ASP A 381 8.88 -12.04 26.70
CA ASP A 381 10.12 -11.81 27.46
C ASP A 381 10.31 -10.33 27.86
N LYS A 382 9.26 -9.50 27.73
CA LYS A 382 9.22 -8.08 28.15
C LYS A 382 10.22 -7.18 27.40
N VAL A 383 10.68 -7.58 26.20
CA VAL A 383 11.50 -6.73 25.35
C VAL A 383 10.68 -5.50 24.90
N PRO A 384 11.20 -4.27 25.07
CA PRO A 384 10.48 -3.05 24.70
C PRO A 384 10.00 -3.07 23.23
N LEU A 385 8.76 -2.66 22.96
CA LEU A 385 8.16 -2.73 21.61
C LEU A 385 8.94 -1.98 20.54
N ASN A 386 9.59 -0.88 20.88
CA ASN A 386 10.44 -0.13 19.97
C ASN A 386 11.67 -0.94 19.53
N ILE A 387 12.22 -1.76 20.42
CA ILE A 387 13.33 -2.66 20.10
C ILE A 387 12.82 -3.79 19.19
N VAL A 388 11.68 -4.41 19.54
CA VAL A 388 11.03 -5.42 18.68
C VAL A 388 10.71 -4.85 17.30
N GLN A 389 10.18 -3.63 17.25
CA GLN A 389 9.90 -2.91 16.00
C GLN A 389 11.17 -2.74 15.15
N GLY A 390 12.29 -2.34 15.77
CA GLY A 390 13.59 -2.17 15.13
C GLY A 390 14.12 -3.48 14.54
N ILE A 391 14.12 -4.57 15.33
CA ILE A 391 14.54 -5.91 14.89
C ILE A 391 13.73 -6.34 13.68
N LEU A 392 12.42 -6.23 13.77
CA LEU A 392 11.52 -6.64 12.71
C LEU A 392 11.53 -5.68 11.50
N GLY A 393 11.95 -4.42 11.65
CA GLY A 393 11.89 -3.42 10.60
C GLY A 393 10.43 -3.09 10.21
N HIS A 394 9.57 -2.85 11.21
CA HIS A 394 8.21 -2.37 10.98
C HIS A 394 8.20 -0.85 10.86
N ALA A 395 7.67 -0.33 9.76
CA ALA A 395 7.56 1.11 9.53
C ALA A 395 6.62 1.81 10.53
N SER A 396 5.65 1.07 11.09
CA SER A 396 4.69 1.56 12.09
C SER A 396 4.66 0.67 13.31
N ILE A 397 4.64 1.28 14.49
CA ILE A 397 4.51 0.58 15.78
C ILE A 397 3.18 -0.16 15.90
N GLU A 398 2.12 0.31 15.22
CA GLU A 398 0.82 -0.36 15.16
C GLU A 398 0.93 -1.79 14.63
N THR A 399 1.90 -2.05 13.75
CA THR A 399 2.17 -3.40 13.25
C THR A 399 2.75 -4.29 14.34
N THR A 400 3.52 -3.71 15.27
CA THR A 400 4.14 -4.44 16.39
C THR A 400 3.17 -4.58 17.58
N ARG A 401 2.26 -3.62 17.78
CA ARG A 401 1.20 -3.70 18.81
C ARG A 401 0.32 -4.94 18.69
N LYS A 402 0.19 -5.54 17.53
CA LYS A 402 -0.57 -6.78 17.32
C LYS A 402 -0.03 -7.98 18.11
N TYR A 403 1.21 -7.91 18.61
CA TYR A 403 1.82 -8.94 19.46
C TYR A 403 1.58 -8.69 20.96
N LEU A 404 1.04 -7.52 21.33
CA LEU A 404 0.58 -7.27 22.69
C LEU A 404 -0.72 -8.05 22.92
N HIS A 405 -0.64 -9.21 23.48
CA HIS A 405 -1.80 -9.83 24.12
C HIS A 405 -2.03 -9.12 25.46
N LYS A 406 -3.30 -8.87 25.84
CA LYS A 406 -3.60 -8.49 27.21
C LYS A 406 -3.14 -9.63 28.11
N ASN A 407 -2.02 -9.44 28.75
CA ASN A 407 -1.53 -10.35 29.76
C ASN A 407 -1.81 -9.69 31.12
N GLU A 408 -2.87 -10.14 31.80
CA GLU A 408 -3.30 -9.63 33.12
C GLU A 408 -2.19 -9.78 34.17
N ASP A 409 -1.31 -10.77 34.01
CA ASP A 409 -0.19 -10.97 34.92
C ASP A 409 0.90 -9.88 34.74
N ILE A 410 1.17 -9.45 33.51
CA ILE A 410 2.09 -8.33 33.24
C ILE A 410 1.50 -7.01 33.78
N GLU A 411 0.21 -6.81 33.60
CA GLU A 411 -0.51 -5.63 34.11
C GLU A 411 -0.47 -5.59 35.64
N ARG A 412 -0.71 -6.75 36.29
CA ARG A 412 -0.64 -6.91 37.75
C ARG A 412 0.77 -6.69 38.28
N GLU A 413 1.79 -7.22 37.60
CA GLU A 413 3.20 -7.04 37.98
C GLU A 413 3.64 -5.57 37.82
N ALA A 414 3.24 -4.89 36.74
CA ALA A 414 3.53 -3.48 36.54
C ALA A 414 2.90 -2.59 37.63
N ILE A 415 1.66 -2.89 38.02
CA ILE A 415 0.98 -2.22 39.16
C ILE A 415 1.67 -2.57 40.48
N GLY A 416 2.08 -3.83 40.65
CA GLY A 416 2.83 -4.27 41.84
C GLY A 416 4.17 -3.54 41.99
N THR A 417 4.87 -3.28 40.91
CA THR A 417 6.12 -2.49 40.92
C THR A 417 5.88 -1.07 41.44
N MET A 418 4.74 -0.45 41.08
CA MET A 418 4.37 0.86 41.63
C MET A 418 4.03 0.81 43.13
N SER A 419 3.39 -0.25 43.56
CA SER A 419 3.12 -0.49 45.01
C SER A 419 4.42 -0.63 45.81
N ASN A 420 5.45 -1.32 45.26
CA ASN A 420 6.78 -1.44 45.89
C ASN A 420 7.52 -0.09 45.92
N TYR A 421 7.37 0.73 44.86
CA TYR A 421 7.98 2.08 44.80
C TYR A 421 7.42 3.03 45.84
N LEU A 422 6.14 2.90 46.14
CA LEU A 422 5.42 3.71 47.14
C LEU A 422 5.51 3.12 48.57
N HIS A 423 6.21 2.01 48.78
CA HIS A 423 6.27 1.29 50.07
C HIS A 423 4.88 1.03 50.68
N MET A 424 3.89 0.76 49.84
CA MET A 424 2.50 0.57 50.29
C MET A 424 2.38 -0.58 51.28
N GLU A 425 3.28 -1.56 51.26
CA GLU A 425 3.33 -2.60 52.29
C GLU A 425 3.70 -2.05 53.70
N GLN A 426 4.33 -0.88 53.78
CA GLN A 426 4.61 -0.20 55.03
C GLN A 426 3.47 0.73 55.49
N MET A 427 2.57 1.08 54.59
CA MET A 427 1.38 1.91 54.94
C MET A 427 0.27 1.12 55.60
N ASP A 428 0.27 -0.21 55.52
CA ASP A 428 -0.66 -1.09 56.25
C ASP A 428 -0.35 -1.26 57.74
N ALA A 429 0.70 -0.58 58.24
CA ALA A 429 0.87 -0.37 59.68
C ALA A 429 -0.01 0.78 60.19
N ALA A 430 -1.28 0.80 59.82
CA ALA A 430 -2.25 1.61 60.51
C ALA A 430 -2.32 1.16 61.98
N PRO A 431 -2.42 2.10 62.97
CA PRO A 431 -2.41 1.77 64.35
C PRO A 431 -3.52 0.76 64.63
N LYS A 432 -3.15 -0.38 65.24
CA LYS A 432 -4.11 -1.39 65.68
C LYS A 432 -5.13 -0.73 66.56
N LEU A 433 -6.29 -0.40 66.03
CA LEU A 433 -7.48 -0.15 66.82
C LEU A 433 -7.81 -1.48 67.53
N ASN A 434 -7.64 -1.48 68.85
CA ASN A 434 -8.01 -2.61 69.70
C ASN A 434 -9.50 -2.90 69.54
N GLY A 435 -9.84 -3.91 68.79
CA GLY A 435 -11.20 -4.38 68.57
C GLY A 435 -11.20 -5.32 67.36
N ALA A 436 -11.36 -6.62 67.70
CA ALA A 436 -11.43 -7.66 66.65
C ALA A 436 -12.59 -7.39 65.70
N ALA A 437 -12.31 -6.95 64.53
CA ALA A 437 -13.24 -7.00 63.41
C ALA A 437 -12.98 -8.27 62.61
N PRO A 438 -13.99 -9.07 62.25
CA PRO A 438 -13.82 -10.27 61.46
C PRO A 438 -13.32 -9.91 60.04
N ARG A 439 -12.42 -10.74 59.48
CA ARG A 439 -11.98 -10.67 58.07
C ARG A 439 -13.22 -10.79 57.18
N ALA A 440 -13.79 -9.66 56.77
CA ALA A 440 -14.77 -9.62 55.69
C ALA A 440 -14.08 -10.06 54.41
N LYS A 441 -14.60 -11.08 53.74
CA LYS A 441 -14.21 -11.45 52.39
C LYS A 441 -14.57 -10.26 51.48
N PHE A 442 -13.74 -9.91 50.55
CA PHE A 442 -13.96 -8.81 49.55
C PHE A 442 -15.30 -8.90 48.80
N ALA A 443 -16.00 -10.04 48.91
CA ALA A 443 -17.32 -10.26 48.35
C ALA A 443 -18.45 -9.50 49.07
N ASP A 444 -18.21 -8.98 50.30
CA ASP A 444 -19.26 -8.37 51.13
C ASP A 444 -19.21 -6.83 51.11
N VAL A 445 -18.37 -6.21 50.32
CA VAL A 445 -18.32 -4.76 50.17
C VAL A 445 -19.42 -4.34 49.19
N ILE A 446 -20.58 -3.97 49.74
CA ILE A 446 -21.67 -3.35 48.98
C ILE A 446 -21.18 -1.96 48.55
N LEU A 447 -20.81 -1.83 47.30
CA LEU A 447 -20.49 -0.53 46.68
C LEU A 447 -21.77 0.33 46.67
N PRO A 448 -21.73 1.58 47.12
CA PRO A 448 -22.88 2.47 47.00
C PRO A 448 -23.28 2.63 45.55
N THR A 449 -24.54 2.34 45.23
CA THR A 449 -25.11 2.57 43.90
C THR A 449 -25.20 4.07 43.66
N PHE A 450 -24.40 4.57 42.71
CA PHE A 450 -24.54 5.93 42.24
C PHE A 450 -25.80 6.07 41.39
N PRO A 451 -26.66 7.09 41.63
CA PRO A 451 -27.87 7.29 40.83
C PRO A 451 -27.51 7.59 39.41
N GLN A 452 -28.04 6.81 38.46
CA GLN A 452 -27.90 7.06 37.03
C GLN A 452 -28.54 8.43 36.71
N ARG A 453 -27.77 9.31 36.07
CA ARG A 453 -28.29 10.57 35.50
C ARG A 453 -29.32 10.23 34.42
N ARG A 454 -30.58 10.63 34.66
CA ARG A 454 -31.63 10.62 33.64
C ARG A 454 -31.19 11.54 32.51
N ASN A 455 -31.02 11.00 31.33
CA ASN A 455 -30.92 11.78 30.10
C ASN A 455 -32.28 12.48 29.88
N HIS A 456 -32.29 13.80 29.99
CA HIS A 456 -33.36 14.61 29.44
C HIS A 456 -33.04 14.78 27.93
N THR A 457 -33.85 14.13 27.09
CA THR A 457 -34.06 14.47 25.71
C THR A 457 -34.77 15.81 25.63
N VAL A 458 -34.20 16.77 24.91
CA VAL A 458 -34.87 17.79 24.11
C VAL A 458 -34.22 17.84 22.75
#